data_ee0c1f0bb9cba186e5bb173a7f0e1f0e
#
_entry.id   ee0c1f0bb9cba186e5bb173a7f0e1f0e
#
_cell.length_a   1.000
_cell.length_b   1.000
_cell.length_c   1.000
_cell.angle_alpha   90.00
_cell.angle_beta   90.00
_cell.angle_gamma   90.00
#
_symmetry.space_group_name_H-M   'P 1'
#
loop_
_entity.id
_entity.type
_entity.pdbx_description
1 polymer ?
#
loop_
_entity_poly.entity_id
_entity_poly.type
_entity_poly.pdbx_seq_one_letter_code
_entity_poly.pdbx_strand_id
1 'polypeptide(L)'
;EIDKREEVIKKIKSKKKIPGIVLHSIYDYVDIESVIKGFEQILILSISNPGISGQKFNEKSYELIKKINSVKFRNEFTVCVDGGVKSNIINKFISEKVVSGSDVLNNEHPVKRIMMLQTVARYEKWRSVKI
;
A
#
# COMPACT_ATOMS: atom_id res chain seq x y z
N GLU A 1 18.52 -17.06 3.00
CA GLU A 1 17.19 -16.40 3.26
C GLU A 1 16.30 -16.28 2.01
N ILE A 2 16.87 -16.23 0.79
CA ILE A 2 16.08 -16.25 -0.46
C ILE A 2 15.32 -17.56 -0.59
N ASP A 3 15.94 -18.68 -0.25
CA ASP A 3 15.33 -20.00 -0.32
C ASP A 3 14.11 -20.15 0.59
N LYS A 4 14.16 -19.60 1.81
CA LYS A 4 13.03 -19.62 2.74
C LYS A 4 11.82 -18.84 2.24
N ARG A 5 12.04 -17.71 1.56
CA ARG A 5 10.96 -16.90 0.99
C ARG A 5 10.23 -17.62 -0.13
N GLU A 6 10.97 -18.22 -1.05
CA GLU A 6 10.39 -19.02 -2.14
C GLU A 6 9.60 -20.22 -1.60
N GLU A 7 10.11 -20.88 -0.59
CA GLU A 7 9.42 -21.97 0.09
C GLU A 7 8.09 -21.51 0.72
N VAL A 8 8.11 -20.36 1.42
CA VAL A 8 6.90 -19.77 2.01
C VAL A 8 5.88 -19.42 0.93
N ILE A 9 6.30 -18.79 -0.16
CA ILE A 9 5.42 -18.45 -1.29
C ILE A 9 4.78 -19.72 -1.87
N LYS A 10 5.58 -20.75 -2.14
CA LYS A 10 5.09 -22.04 -2.65
C LYS A 10 4.09 -22.67 -1.69
N LYS A 11 4.36 -22.66 -0.39
CA LYS A 11 3.46 -23.18 0.64
C LYS A 11 2.12 -22.44 0.69
N ILE A 12 2.13 -21.11 0.59
CA ILE A 12 0.91 -20.31 0.55
C ILE A 12 0.08 -20.65 -0.70
N LYS A 13 0.73 -20.71 -1.86
CA LYS A 13 0.07 -21.04 -3.15
C LYS A 13 -0.47 -22.47 -3.16
N SER A 14 0.21 -23.44 -2.55
CA SER A 14 -0.28 -24.82 -2.43
C SER A 14 -1.58 -24.93 -1.64
N LYS A 15 -1.87 -23.96 -0.77
CA LYS A 15 -3.13 -23.82 -0.04
C LYS A 15 -4.17 -22.98 -0.77
N LYS A 16 -3.96 -22.69 -2.06
CA LYS A 16 -4.83 -21.83 -2.88
C LYS A 16 -5.05 -20.44 -2.25
N LYS A 17 -4.01 -19.89 -1.61
CA LYS A 17 -3.98 -18.54 -1.03
C LYS A 17 -3.03 -17.65 -1.79
N ILE A 18 -3.23 -16.35 -1.67
CA ILE A 18 -2.45 -15.32 -2.34
C ILE A 18 -1.30 -14.90 -1.41
N PRO A 19 -0.04 -15.04 -1.84
CA PRO A 19 1.09 -14.59 -1.03
C PRO A 19 1.18 -13.07 -1.01
N GLY A 20 1.32 -12.51 0.19
CA GLY A 20 1.53 -11.09 0.41
C GLY A 20 2.75 -10.81 1.27
N ILE A 21 3.31 -9.62 1.11
CA ILE A 21 4.41 -9.11 1.93
C ILE A 21 4.06 -7.75 2.51
N VAL A 22 4.50 -7.52 3.74
CA VAL A 22 4.38 -6.21 4.40
C VAL A 22 5.73 -5.51 4.36
N LEU A 23 5.73 -4.27 3.88
CA LEU A 23 6.89 -3.39 3.85
C LEU A 23 6.63 -2.18 4.76
N HIS A 24 7.58 -1.85 5.59
CA HIS A 24 7.48 -0.70 6.47
C HIS A 24 8.33 0.46 5.91
N SER A 25 7.72 1.62 5.75
CA SER A 25 8.33 2.78 5.08
C SER A 25 9.51 3.42 5.83
N ILE A 26 9.76 3.01 7.08
CA ILE A 26 10.95 3.49 7.81
C ILE A 26 12.24 2.82 7.38
N TYR A 27 12.16 1.65 6.70
CA TYR A 27 13.34 0.93 6.22
C TYR A 27 13.71 1.33 4.80
N ASP A 28 15.01 1.37 4.53
CA ASP A 28 15.54 1.51 3.19
C ASP A 28 15.66 0.14 2.51
N TYR A 29 15.00 -0.01 1.38
CA TYR A 29 15.07 -1.20 0.54
C TYR A 29 15.99 -0.89 -0.65
N VAL A 30 17.21 -1.42 -0.61
CA VAL A 30 18.22 -1.20 -1.67
C VAL A 30 17.79 -1.88 -2.97
N ASP A 31 17.34 -3.13 -2.88
CA ASP A 31 16.85 -3.91 -4.02
C ASP A 31 15.39 -4.32 -3.79
N ILE A 32 14.49 -3.38 -4.06
CA ILE A 32 13.06 -3.60 -3.86
C ILE A 32 12.51 -4.69 -4.78
N GLU A 33 13.02 -4.81 -6.00
CA GLU A 33 12.57 -5.84 -6.96
C GLU A 33 12.80 -7.24 -6.39
N SER A 34 13.99 -7.50 -5.86
CA SER A 34 14.30 -8.77 -5.23
C SER A 34 13.45 -9.06 -3.99
N VAL A 35 13.16 -8.03 -3.20
CA VAL A 35 12.33 -8.16 -1.98
C VAL A 35 10.90 -8.58 -2.29
N ILE A 36 10.28 -7.98 -3.30
CA ILE A 36 8.85 -8.18 -3.60
C ILE A 36 8.57 -9.28 -4.62
N LYS A 37 9.60 -9.79 -5.30
CA LYS A 37 9.44 -10.79 -6.35
C LYS A 37 8.69 -12.04 -5.88
N GLY A 38 7.65 -12.42 -6.63
CA GLY A 38 6.84 -13.61 -6.36
C GLY A 38 5.66 -13.37 -5.40
N PHE A 39 5.58 -12.21 -4.75
CA PHE A 39 4.38 -11.81 -4.00
C PHE A 39 3.37 -11.14 -4.93
N GLU A 40 2.10 -11.41 -4.68
CA GLU A 40 0.98 -10.88 -5.46
C GLU A 40 0.22 -9.75 -4.74
N GLN A 41 0.50 -9.56 -3.44
CA GLN A 41 0.00 -8.44 -2.66
C GLN A 41 1.13 -7.80 -1.86
N ILE A 42 1.22 -6.47 -1.91
CA ILE A 42 2.20 -5.69 -1.17
C ILE A 42 1.45 -4.70 -0.30
N LEU A 43 1.61 -4.84 1.02
CA LEU A 43 1.10 -3.90 2.00
C LEU A 43 2.23 -2.97 2.43
N ILE A 44 2.02 -1.67 2.30
CA ILE A 44 2.95 -0.64 2.77
C ILE A 44 2.39 -0.05 4.07
N LEU A 45 3.12 -0.24 5.16
CA LEU A 45 2.84 0.42 6.43
C LEU A 45 3.44 1.83 6.38
N SER A 46 2.57 2.82 6.28
CA SER A 46 2.92 4.24 6.11
C SER A 46 2.86 5.05 7.42
N ILE A 47 3.12 4.39 8.54
CA ILE A 47 3.23 4.99 9.88
C ILE A 47 4.59 4.68 10.49
N SER A 48 4.99 5.43 11.54
CA SER A 48 6.30 5.23 12.17
C SER A 48 6.31 4.08 13.17
N ASN A 49 5.21 3.86 13.90
CA ASN A 49 5.11 2.87 14.97
C ASN A 49 3.93 1.92 14.73
N PRO A 50 4.13 0.75 14.11
CA PRO A 50 3.06 -0.23 13.91
C PRO A 50 2.39 -0.64 15.23
N GLY A 51 1.08 -0.87 15.19
CA GLY A 51 0.29 -1.25 16.35
C GLY A 51 -0.32 -0.08 17.14
N ILE A 52 0.00 1.16 16.80
CA ILE A 52 -0.60 2.37 17.40
C ILE A 52 -1.43 3.07 16.32
N SER A 53 -2.73 3.21 16.58
CA SER A 53 -3.66 3.90 15.67
C SER A 53 -3.55 5.43 15.76
N GLY A 54 -4.11 6.14 14.76
CA GLY A 54 -4.20 7.60 14.77
C GLY A 54 -2.92 8.35 14.42
N GLN A 55 -1.88 7.66 13.95
CA GLN A 55 -0.63 8.29 13.54
C GLN A 55 -0.76 9.01 12.20
N LYS A 56 0.11 9.98 12.00
CA LYS A 56 0.25 10.68 10.72
C LYS A 56 0.91 9.77 9.68
N PHE A 57 0.57 10.01 8.41
CA PHE A 57 1.25 9.40 7.28
C PHE A 57 2.74 9.76 7.29
N ASN A 58 3.58 8.76 7.13
CA ASN A 58 5.03 8.95 7.04
C ASN A 58 5.41 9.29 5.59
N GLU A 59 6.00 10.45 5.36
CA GLU A 59 6.33 10.96 4.02
C GLU A 59 7.36 10.10 3.27
N LYS A 60 8.21 9.35 3.97
CA LYS A 60 9.10 8.36 3.34
C LYS A 60 8.34 7.30 2.55
N SER A 61 7.05 7.10 2.86
CA SER A 61 6.20 6.17 2.13
C SER A 61 6.00 6.55 0.66
N TYR A 62 6.05 7.83 0.33
CA TYR A 62 5.93 8.27 -1.08
C TYR A 62 7.06 7.72 -1.94
N GLU A 63 8.30 7.76 -1.43
CA GLU A 63 9.46 7.23 -2.17
C GLU A 63 9.38 5.71 -2.31
N LEU A 64 8.99 5.01 -1.25
CA LEU A 64 8.81 3.55 -1.29
C LEU A 64 7.72 3.15 -2.30
N ILE A 65 6.56 3.83 -2.26
CA ILE A 65 5.46 3.59 -3.21
C ILE A 65 5.93 3.85 -4.65
N LYS A 66 6.67 4.93 -4.87
CA LYS A 66 7.23 5.26 -6.20
C LYS A 66 8.19 4.19 -6.69
N LYS A 67 9.11 3.72 -5.84
CA LYS A 67 10.03 2.61 -6.18
C LYS A 67 9.26 1.35 -6.57
N ILE A 68 8.25 0.95 -5.78
CA ILE A 68 7.41 -0.23 -6.05
C ILE A 68 6.63 -0.07 -7.37
N ASN A 69 6.07 1.11 -7.64
CA ASN A 69 5.34 1.37 -8.87
C ASN A 69 6.23 1.42 -10.12
N SER A 70 7.55 1.51 -9.96
CA SER A 70 8.52 1.60 -11.06
C SER A 70 9.14 0.26 -11.44
N VAL A 71 8.84 -0.83 -10.74
CA VAL A 71 9.41 -2.15 -11.07
C VAL A 71 8.86 -2.70 -12.37
N LYS A 72 9.67 -3.47 -13.10
CA LYS A 72 9.30 -3.99 -14.43
C LYS A 72 8.07 -4.91 -14.44
N PHE A 73 7.85 -5.64 -13.34
CA PHE A 73 6.72 -6.56 -13.16
C PHE A 73 5.57 -5.97 -12.33
N ARG A 74 5.38 -4.64 -12.38
CA ARG A 74 4.34 -3.92 -11.61
C ARG A 74 2.93 -4.49 -11.76
N ASN A 75 2.62 -5.09 -12.90
CA ASN A 75 1.30 -5.66 -13.20
C ASN A 75 1.05 -7.03 -12.55
N GLU A 76 2.04 -7.63 -11.92
CA GLU A 76 1.92 -8.96 -11.31
C GLU A 76 1.40 -8.92 -9.86
N PHE A 77 1.25 -7.74 -9.27
CA PHE A 77 0.81 -7.58 -7.89
C PHE A 77 -0.07 -6.34 -7.67
N THR A 78 -0.78 -6.33 -6.55
CA THR A 78 -1.54 -5.18 -6.07
C THR A 78 -0.85 -4.52 -4.88
N VAL A 79 -0.93 -3.19 -4.81
CA VAL A 79 -0.39 -2.39 -3.71
C VAL A 79 -1.52 -1.91 -2.82
N CYS A 80 -1.36 -2.09 -1.52
CA CYS A 80 -2.22 -1.54 -0.48
C CYS A 80 -1.38 -0.62 0.43
N VAL A 81 -1.89 0.55 0.76
CA VAL A 81 -1.23 1.49 1.68
C VAL A 81 -2.06 1.62 2.95
N ASP A 82 -1.44 1.36 4.10
CA ASP A 82 -2.07 1.40 5.42
C ASP A 82 -1.32 2.33 6.37
N GLY A 83 -2.02 3.30 6.91
CA GLY A 83 -1.54 4.18 7.95
C GLY A 83 -1.58 5.66 7.61
N GLY A 84 -2.41 6.42 8.33
CA GLY A 84 -2.51 7.87 8.20
C GLY A 84 -3.10 8.39 6.89
N VAL A 85 -3.72 7.52 6.09
CA VAL A 85 -4.29 7.90 4.79
C VAL A 85 -5.58 8.71 5.01
N LYS A 86 -5.58 9.93 4.47
CA LYS A 86 -6.69 10.90 4.49
C LYS A 86 -6.90 11.48 3.10
N SER A 87 -7.95 12.28 2.92
CA SER A 87 -8.29 12.89 1.64
C SER A 87 -7.19 13.74 1.01
N ASN A 88 -6.38 14.41 1.83
CA ASN A 88 -5.25 15.22 1.38
C ASN A 88 -3.97 14.39 1.09
N ILE A 89 -3.99 13.09 1.37
CA ILE A 89 -2.88 12.16 1.18
C ILE A 89 -3.16 11.21 0.01
N ILE A 90 -4.39 10.68 -0.06
CA ILE A 90 -4.78 9.59 -0.99
C ILE A 90 -4.54 9.92 -2.47
N ASN A 91 -4.50 11.19 -2.84
CA ASN A 91 -4.26 11.66 -4.20
C ASN A 91 -2.78 11.88 -4.54
N LYS A 92 -1.87 11.71 -3.58
CA LYS A 92 -0.44 11.95 -3.77
C LYS A 92 0.36 10.72 -4.18
N PHE A 93 -0.28 9.55 -4.24
CA PHE A 93 0.36 8.31 -4.64
C PHE A 93 -0.59 7.41 -5.45
N ILE A 94 -0.04 6.39 -6.09
CA ILE A 94 -0.81 5.39 -6.85
C ILE A 94 -0.78 4.06 -6.11
N SER A 95 -1.96 3.54 -5.78
CA SER A 95 -2.17 2.21 -5.24
C SER A 95 -3.55 1.69 -5.61
N GLU A 96 -3.73 0.37 -5.64
CA GLU A 96 -5.04 -0.23 -5.90
C GLU A 96 -5.95 -0.18 -4.68
N LYS A 97 -5.35 -0.21 -3.48
CA LYS A 97 -6.09 -0.24 -2.21
C LYS A 97 -5.47 0.71 -1.20
N VAL A 98 -6.32 1.24 -0.32
CA VAL A 98 -5.90 1.99 0.87
C VAL A 98 -6.70 1.55 2.08
N VAL A 99 -6.08 1.62 3.24
CA VAL A 99 -6.75 1.49 4.54
C VAL A 99 -6.80 2.87 5.19
N SER A 100 -7.99 3.31 5.53
CA SER A 100 -8.22 4.57 6.25
C SER A 100 -9.08 4.28 7.47
N GLY A 101 -8.44 4.07 8.60
CA GLY A 101 -9.08 3.70 9.86
C GLY A 101 -9.56 4.90 10.64
N SER A 102 -8.68 5.56 11.38
CA SER A 102 -9.03 6.66 12.29
C SER A 102 -9.71 7.85 11.61
N ASP A 103 -9.36 8.16 10.37
CA ASP A 103 -9.99 9.25 9.61
C ASP A 103 -11.47 9.00 9.31
N VAL A 104 -11.85 7.74 9.13
CA VAL A 104 -13.24 7.32 8.90
C VAL A 104 -13.96 7.11 10.22
N LEU A 105 -13.39 6.30 11.11
CA LEU A 105 -14.07 5.86 12.33
C LEU A 105 -14.27 6.98 13.35
N ASN A 106 -13.39 7.98 13.39
CA ASN A 106 -13.49 9.13 14.28
C ASN A 106 -14.24 10.31 13.64
N ASN A 107 -14.82 10.14 12.46
CA ASN A 107 -15.59 11.18 11.80
C ASN A 107 -17.07 11.13 12.23
N GLU A 108 -17.70 12.29 12.41
CA GLU A 108 -19.14 12.37 12.72
C GLU A 108 -20.03 11.72 11.66
N HIS A 109 -19.55 11.67 10.41
CA HIS A 109 -20.27 11.10 9.27
C HIS A 109 -19.39 10.09 8.51
N PRO A 110 -19.16 8.88 9.06
CA PRO A 110 -18.22 7.92 8.48
C PRO A 110 -18.53 7.54 7.04
N VAL A 111 -19.81 7.36 6.70
CA VAL A 111 -20.24 7.01 5.33
C VAL A 111 -19.90 8.12 4.33
N LYS A 112 -20.20 9.36 4.68
CA LYS A 112 -19.81 10.51 3.84
C LYS A 112 -18.31 10.61 3.67
N ARG A 113 -17.55 10.29 4.73
CA ARG A 113 -16.09 10.29 4.68
C ARG A 113 -15.55 9.25 3.73
N ILE A 114 -16.09 8.04 3.73
CA ILE A 114 -15.73 6.99 2.77
C ILE A 114 -16.03 7.44 1.33
N MET A 115 -17.21 7.96 1.08
CA MET A 115 -17.59 8.47 -0.24
C MET A 115 -16.66 9.59 -0.73
N MET A 116 -16.27 10.51 0.15
CA MET A 116 -15.30 11.56 -0.15
C MET A 116 -13.94 10.99 -0.54
N LEU A 117 -13.40 10.05 0.24
CA LEU A 117 -12.13 9.40 -0.05
C LEU A 117 -12.15 8.68 -1.40
N GLN A 118 -13.22 7.94 -1.69
CA GLN A 118 -13.41 7.28 -2.98
C GLN A 118 -13.50 8.26 -4.15
N THR A 119 -14.14 9.40 -3.96
CA THR A 119 -14.28 10.43 -4.99
C THR A 119 -12.94 11.07 -5.31
N VAL A 120 -12.16 11.44 -4.29
CA VAL A 120 -10.82 12.02 -4.46
C VAL A 120 -9.90 11.04 -5.17
N ALA A 121 -9.87 9.76 -4.75
CA ALA A 121 -9.07 8.73 -5.36
C ALA A 121 -9.41 8.49 -6.84
N ARG A 122 -10.70 8.48 -7.20
CA ARG A 122 -11.16 8.34 -8.59
C ARG A 122 -10.79 9.52 -9.46
N TYR A 123 -10.91 10.74 -8.94
CA TYR A 123 -10.61 11.96 -9.68
C TYR A 123 -9.15 12.01 -10.14
N GLU A 124 -8.21 11.67 -9.29
CA GLU A 124 -6.79 11.64 -9.63
C GLU A 124 -6.43 10.50 -10.60
N LYS A 125 -7.05 9.34 -10.46
CA LYS A 125 -6.91 8.24 -11.42
C LYS A 125 -7.41 8.62 -12.81
N TRP A 126 -8.46 9.43 -12.91
CA TRP A 126 -8.98 9.97 -14.17
C TRP A 126 -8.04 11.01 -14.80
N ARG A 127 -7.39 11.82 -13.99
CA ARG A 127 -6.41 12.80 -14.47
C ARG A 127 -5.18 12.15 -15.10
N SER A 128 -4.69 11.07 -14.49
CA SER A 128 -3.53 10.34 -14.99
C SER A 128 -3.82 9.55 -16.29
N VAL A 129 -5.08 9.27 -16.61
CA VAL A 129 -5.47 8.58 -17.86
C VAL A 129 -5.63 9.57 -19.04
N LYS A 130 -5.67 10.87 -18.80
CA LYS A 130 -5.84 11.90 -19.83
C LYS A 130 -4.55 12.52 -20.36
N ILE A 131 -3.43 12.00 -19.95
CA ILE A 131 -2.13 12.34 -20.49
C ILE A 131 -1.62 11.16 -21.33
#